data_849aed59b1cb161659f9a382e7707661
#
_entry.id   849aed59b1cb161659f9a382e7707661
#
_cell.length_a   1.000
_cell.length_b   1.000
_cell.length_c   1.000
_cell.angle_alpha   90.00
_cell.angle_beta   90.00
_cell.angle_gamma   90.00
#
_symmetry.space_group_name_H-M   'P 1'
#
loop_
_entity.id
_entity.type
_entity.pdbx_description
1 polymer ?
#
loop_
_entity_poly.entity_id
_entity_poly.type
_entity_poly.pdbx_seq_one_letter_code
_entity_poly.pdbx_strand_id
1 'polypeptide(L)'
;MSIVDPFPKDKTVTRTIRINKAYDEVLKYEAERHGVSVNTLVDQVLRRYSHSYRYFDGLSAVTISGKTLERLLSNIPVENMSELGRALGEERPKNLLLLRGLPLDYGSVIWYLTELLGDTSNWYRATYHHREENDILHLSHSLGEGWSLFLEKYVLAFFKEVLGVAPKTEVLGNSVTFTIDVSKLKKGK
;
A
#
# COMPACT_ATOMS: atom_id res chain seq x y z
N MET A 1 13.72 -20.64 3.26
CA MET A 1 14.31 -19.33 2.90
C MET A 1 14.19 -18.43 4.13
N SER A 2 15.27 -17.87 4.63
CA SER A 2 15.20 -16.99 5.82
C SER A 2 14.48 -15.71 5.44
N ILE A 3 13.40 -15.36 6.14
CA ILE A 3 12.68 -14.11 5.96
C ILE A 3 13.56 -13.01 6.56
N VAL A 4 14.02 -12.09 5.72
CA VAL A 4 14.77 -10.90 6.16
C VAL A 4 13.77 -9.77 6.36
N ASP A 5 13.62 -9.34 7.61
CA ASP A 5 12.78 -8.19 7.99
C ASP A 5 13.38 -6.89 7.41
N PRO A 6 12.66 -6.16 6.55
CA PRO A 6 13.15 -4.93 5.94
C PRO A 6 12.89 -3.67 6.78
N PHE A 7 12.25 -3.80 7.95
CA PHE A 7 11.90 -2.64 8.75
C PHE A 7 13.10 -2.07 9.50
N PRO A 8 13.24 -0.74 9.56
CA PRO A 8 14.36 -0.10 10.24
C PRO A 8 14.39 -0.48 11.72
N LYS A 9 15.53 -0.95 12.19
CA LYS A 9 15.82 -1.20 13.62
C LYS A 9 16.97 -0.28 14.05
N ASP A 10 16.77 1.01 13.98
CA ASP A 10 17.64 2.09 14.50
C ASP A 10 19.14 2.04 14.14
N LYS A 11 19.59 1.07 13.33
CA LYS A 11 20.99 0.94 12.92
C LYS A 11 21.15 1.11 11.42
N THR A 12 21.86 2.14 11.04
CA THR A 12 22.30 2.33 9.65
C THR A 12 23.64 1.66 9.41
N VAL A 13 23.89 1.24 8.18
CA VAL A 13 25.18 0.73 7.71
C VAL A 13 25.64 1.53 6.50
N THR A 14 26.94 1.84 6.44
CA THR A 14 27.52 2.48 5.26
C THR A 14 27.89 1.42 4.21
N ARG A 15 27.49 1.68 2.96
CA ARG A 15 27.89 0.88 1.80
C ARG A 15 28.43 1.78 0.70
N THR A 16 29.57 1.43 0.13
CA THR A 16 30.13 2.12 -1.04
C THR A 16 29.83 1.29 -2.28
N ILE A 17 29.21 1.92 -3.28
CA ILE A 17 28.88 1.30 -4.56
C ILE A 17 29.48 2.11 -5.71
N ARG A 18 29.82 1.44 -6.81
CA ARG A 18 30.14 2.08 -8.09
C ARG A 18 28.94 1.95 -9.00
N ILE A 19 28.48 3.06 -9.56
CA ILE A 19 27.34 3.10 -10.49
C ILE A 19 27.80 3.69 -11.84
N ASN A 20 27.05 3.42 -12.88
CA ASN A 20 27.29 4.03 -14.18
C ASN A 20 27.08 5.54 -14.09
N LYS A 21 27.93 6.32 -14.78
CA LYS A 21 27.85 7.79 -14.81
C LYS A 21 26.47 8.28 -15.26
N ALA A 22 25.87 7.63 -16.27
CA ALA A 22 24.53 8.00 -16.75
C ALA A 22 23.45 7.83 -15.67
N TYR A 23 23.55 6.80 -14.81
CA TYR A 23 22.63 6.62 -13.70
C TYR A 23 22.81 7.67 -12.61
N ASP A 24 24.07 8.06 -12.33
CA ASP A 24 24.37 9.14 -11.39
C ASP A 24 23.78 10.48 -11.86
N GLU A 25 23.90 10.78 -13.15
CA GLU A 25 23.31 11.99 -13.74
C GLU A 25 21.79 12.02 -13.64
N VAL A 26 21.11 10.89 -13.87
CA VAL A 26 19.65 10.76 -13.68
C VAL A 26 19.29 10.94 -12.22
N LEU A 27 20.02 10.29 -11.29
CA LEU A 27 19.74 10.43 -9.85
C LEU A 27 19.92 11.86 -9.37
N LYS A 28 20.93 12.57 -9.83
CA LYS A 28 21.14 14.01 -9.51
C LYS A 28 20.00 14.88 -10.02
N TYR A 29 19.60 14.70 -11.28
CA TYR A 29 18.51 15.43 -11.89
C TYR A 29 17.18 15.21 -11.14
N GLU A 30 16.83 13.95 -10.84
CA GLU A 30 15.58 13.64 -10.13
C GLU A 30 15.63 14.10 -8.67
N ALA A 31 16.78 14.01 -7.99
CA ALA A 31 16.95 14.52 -6.64
C ALA A 31 16.72 16.04 -6.57
N GLU A 32 17.29 16.80 -7.51
CA GLU A 32 17.09 18.25 -7.63
C GLU A 32 15.62 18.56 -7.91
N ARG A 33 15.00 17.87 -8.85
CA ARG A 33 13.58 18.04 -9.21
C ARG A 33 12.64 17.79 -8.04
N HIS A 34 12.99 16.85 -7.16
CA HIS A 34 12.19 16.53 -5.97
C HIS A 34 12.62 17.31 -4.70
N GLY A 35 13.63 18.15 -4.77
CA GLY A 35 14.12 18.93 -3.63
C GLY A 35 14.74 18.07 -2.53
N VAL A 36 15.34 16.93 -2.88
CA VAL A 36 15.97 15.99 -1.94
C VAL A 36 17.44 15.75 -2.28
N SER A 37 18.21 15.14 -1.37
CA SER A 37 19.58 14.72 -1.69
C SER A 37 19.57 13.43 -2.53
N VAL A 38 20.65 13.20 -3.31
CA VAL A 38 20.84 11.93 -4.01
C VAL A 38 20.82 10.74 -3.06
N ASN A 39 21.40 10.87 -1.87
CA ASN A 39 21.37 9.81 -0.87
C ASN A 39 19.95 9.50 -0.40
N THR A 40 19.13 10.52 -0.20
CA THR A 40 17.70 10.36 0.15
C THR A 40 16.95 9.63 -0.95
N LEU A 41 17.19 9.98 -2.23
CA LEU A 41 16.57 9.31 -3.36
C LEU A 41 17.00 7.84 -3.47
N VAL A 42 18.30 7.56 -3.30
CA VAL A 42 18.83 6.19 -3.29
C VAL A 42 18.22 5.37 -2.15
N ASP A 43 18.11 5.94 -0.94
CA ASP A 43 17.46 5.28 0.21
C ASP A 43 16.00 4.92 -0.11
N GLN A 44 15.25 5.83 -0.72
CA GLN A 44 13.87 5.57 -1.16
C GLN A 44 13.80 4.42 -2.18
N VAL A 45 14.72 4.34 -3.13
CA VAL A 45 14.79 3.24 -4.11
C VAL A 45 15.10 1.91 -3.42
N LEU A 46 16.07 1.89 -2.51
CA LEU A 46 16.44 0.70 -1.75
C LEU A 46 15.29 0.23 -0.83
N ARG A 47 14.59 1.17 -0.20
CA ARG A 47 13.40 0.90 0.60
C ARG A 47 12.31 0.25 -0.24
N ARG A 48 11.97 0.81 -1.41
CA ARG A 48 10.96 0.25 -2.33
C ARG A 48 11.36 -1.16 -2.78
N TYR A 49 12.62 -1.38 -3.13
CA TYR A 49 13.10 -2.70 -3.47
C TYR A 49 12.95 -3.69 -2.31
N SER A 50 13.41 -3.32 -1.12
CA SER A 50 13.41 -4.17 0.08
C SER A 50 12.00 -4.51 0.56
N HIS A 51 11.07 -3.56 0.47
CA HIS A 51 9.69 -3.74 0.93
C HIS A 51 8.80 -4.44 -0.09
N SER A 52 9.08 -4.28 -1.40
CA SER A 52 8.11 -4.67 -2.43
C SER A 52 8.72 -5.37 -3.62
N TYR A 53 9.63 -4.74 -4.36
CA TYR A 53 10.05 -5.23 -5.69
C TYR A 53 10.71 -6.60 -5.64
N ARG A 54 11.45 -6.93 -4.58
CA ARG A 54 12.06 -8.25 -4.40
C ARG A 54 11.05 -9.42 -4.37
N TYR A 55 9.75 -9.12 -4.21
CA TYR A 55 8.69 -10.14 -4.21
C TYR A 55 7.96 -10.23 -5.56
N PHE A 56 8.19 -9.30 -6.49
CA PHE A 56 7.44 -9.23 -7.76
C PHE A 56 7.64 -10.46 -8.64
N ASP A 57 8.85 -11.02 -8.66
CA ASP A 57 9.14 -12.25 -9.44
C ASP A 57 8.25 -13.42 -8.99
N GLY A 58 8.00 -13.55 -7.69
CA GLY A 58 7.12 -14.57 -7.12
C GLY A 58 5.62 -14.26 -7.22
N LEU A 59 5.25 -13.00 -7.48
CA LEU A 59 3.85 -12.55 -7.53
C LEU A 59 3.32 -12.34 -8.95
N SER A 60 4.16 -12.54 -9.98
CA SER A 60 3.80 -12.25 -11.39
C SER A 60 3.24 -10.83 -11.56
N ALA A 61 3.86 -9.83 -10.94
CA ALA A 61 3.39 -8.45 -10.99
C ALA A 61 3.51 -7.86 -12.39
N VAL A 62 2.51 -7.09 -12.81
CA VAL A 62 2.46 -6.40 -14.10
C VAL A 62 2.35 -4.90 -13.86
N THR A 63 3.15 -4.11 -14.58
CA THR A 63 3.03 -2.65 -14.57
C THR A 63 2.14 -2.20 -15.73
N ILE A 64 1.08 -1.46 -15.41
CA ILE A 64 0.14 -0.92 -16.37
C ILE A 64 -0.09 0.57 -16.10
N SER A 65 -0.31 1.39 -17.14
CA SER A 65 -0.62 2.80 -16.93
C SER A 65 -1.98 2.98 -16.28
N GLY A 66 -2.13 3.98 -15.38
CA GLY A 66 -3.40 4.28 -14.72
C GLY A 66 -4.54 4.51 -15.71
N LYS A 67 -4.25 5.20 -16.85
CA LYS A 67 -5.25 5.44 -17.90
C LYS A 67 -5.72 4.16 -18.60
N THR A 68 -4.81 3.21 -18.82
CA THR A 68 -5.19 1.90 -19.40
C THR A 68 -6.03 1.12 -18.41
N LEU A 69 -5.64 1.12 -17.13
CA LEU A 69 -6.40 0.44 -16.07
C LEU A 69 -7.80 1.06 -15.91
N GLU A 70 -7.92 2.38 -15.86
CA GLU A 70 -9.22 3.09 -15.82
C GLU A 70 -10.15 2.63 -16.94
N ARG A 71 -9.63 2.56 -18.18
CA ARG A 71 -10.38 2.09 -19.35
C ARG A 71 -10.83 0.63 -19.22
N LEU A 72 -9.99 -0.24 -18.69
CA LEU A 72 -10.36 -1.64 -18.45
C LEU A 72 -11.45 -1.75 -17.37
N LEU A 73 -11.29 -1.02 -16.26
CA LEU A 73 -12.23 -1.03 -15.16
C LEU A 73 -13.59 -0.43 -15.53
N SER A 74 -13.64 0.57 -16.39
CA SER A 74 -14.89 1.20 -16.84
C SER A 74 -15.84 0.25 -17.62
N ASN A 75 -15.35 -0.92 -18.05
CA ASN A 75 -16.16 -1.95 -18.70
C ASN A 75 -16.66 -3.03 -17.71
N ILE A 76 -16.32 -2.93 -16.42
CA ILE A 76 -16.77 -3.88 -15.41
C ILE A 76 -18.01 -3.31 -14.71
N PRO A 77 -19.13 -4.05 -14.63
CA PRO A 77 -20.29 -3.63 -13.84
C PRO A 77 -19.93 -3.34 -12.39
N VAL A 78 -20.57 -2.32 -11.83
CA VAL A 78 -20.26 -1.80 -10.47
C VAL A 78 -20.46 -2.88 -9.40
N GLU A 79 -21.47 -3.72 -9.55
CA GLU A 79 -21.77 -4.83 -8.65
C GLU A 79 -20.61 -5.84 -8.61
N ASN A 80 -20.05 -6.14 -9.78
CA ASN A 80 -18.92 -7.06 -9.92
C ASN A 80 -17.65 -6.49 -9.28
N MET A 81 -17.44 -5.16 -9.33
CA MET A 81 -16.33 -4.49 -8.66
C MET A 81 -16.39 -4.65 -7.14
N SER A 82 -17.57 -4.51 -6.56
CA SER A 82 -17.79 -4.69 -5.11
C SER A 82 -17.53 -6.15 -4.68
N GLU A 83 -18.02 -7.11 -5.43
CA GLU A 83 -17.82 -8.54 -5.14
C GLU A 83 -16.35 -8.94 -5.27
N LEU A 84 -15.67 -8.48 -6.33
CA LEU A 84 -14.25 -8.71 -6.56
C LEU A 84 -13.41 -8.09 -5.43
N GLY A 85 -13.75 -6.87 -4.99
CA GLY A 85 -13.09 -6.21 -3.87
C GLY A 85 -13.17 -7.04 -2.60
N ARG A 86 -14.37 -7.53 -2.24
CA ARG A 86 -14.59 -8.39 -1.09
C ARG A 86 -13.77 -9.68 -1.17
N ALA A 87 -13.88 -10.43 -2.28
CA ALA A 87 -13.20 -11.70 -2.45
C ALA A 87 -11.68 -11.57 -2.37
N LEU A 88 -11.10 -10.58 -3.06
CA LEU A 88 -9.65 -10.34 -3.03
C LEU A 88 -9.16 -9.78 -1.69
N GLY A 89 -9.99 -9.01 -0.99
CA GLY A 89 -9.67 -8.49 0.34
C GLY A 89 -9.66 -9.54 1.44
N GLU A 90 -10.47 -10.60 1.32
CA GLU A 90 -10.46 -11.74 2.23
C GLU A 90 -9.19 -12.60 2.09
N GLU A 91 -8.75 -12.84 0.87
CA GLU A 91 -7.71 -13.84 0.60
C GLU A 91 -6.30 -13.23 0.54
N ARG A 92 -6.11 -12.22 -0.30
CA ARG A 92 -4.76 -11.79 -0.72
C ARG A 92 -3.96 -11.04 0.33
N PRO A 93 -4.47 -10.04 1.03
CA PRO A 93 -3.67 -9.21 1.93
C PRO A 93 -3.05 -10.00 3.08
N LYS A 94 -3.83 -10.88 3.72
CA LYS A 94 -3.38 -11.76 4.80
C LYS A 94 -2.23 -12.65 4.35
N ASN A 95 -2.37 -13.31 3.19
CA ASN A 95 -1.34 -14.16 2.63
C ASN A 95 -0.06 -13.37 2.31
N LEU A 96 -0.18 -12.14 1.81
CA LEU A 96 0.95 -11.26 1.52
C LEU A 96 1.67 -10.78 2.79
N LEU A 97 0.96 -10.52 3.87
CA LEU A 97 1.58 -10.22 5.18
C LEU A 97 2.38 -11.42 5.68
N LEU A 98 1.78 -12.60 5.68
CA LEU A 98 2.44 -13.84 6.11
C LEU A 98 3.67 -14.17 5.25
N LEU A 99 3.58 -14.03 3.94
CA LEU A 99 4.70 -14.22 3.02
C LEU A 99 5.89 -13.30 3.33
N ARG A 100 5.61 -12.11 3.86
CA ARG A 100 6.63 -11.13 4.28
C ARG A 100 7.12 -11.33 5.71
N GLY A 101 6.55 -12.27 6.47
CA GLY A 101 6.86 -12.49 7.88
C GLY A 101 6.32 -11.39 8.79
N LEU A 102 5.30 -10.66 8.35
CA LEU A 102 4.69 -9.60 9.14
C LEU A 102 3.62 -10.18 10.08
N PRO A 103 3.47 -9.62 11.30
CA PRO A 103 2.41 -10.01 12.21
C PRO A 103 1.04 -9.64 11.63
N LEU A 104 0.01 -10.41 12.02
CA LEU A 104 -1.38 -10.11 11.67
C LEU A 104 -1.97 -9.15 12.70
N ASP A 105 -1.53 -7.90 12.67
CA ASP A 105 -1.92 -6.85 13.60
C ASP A 105 -2.29 -5.55 12.88
N TYR A 106 -2.77 -4.58 13.66
CA TYR A 106 -3.21 -3.28 13.13
C TYR A 106 -2.10 -2.51 12.42
N GLY A 107 -0.88 -2.52 12.97
CA GLY A 107 0.26 -1.84 12.37
C GLY A 107 0.58 -2.38 10.98
N SER A 108 0.56 -3.71 10.83
CA SER A 108 0.79 -4.38 9.53
C SER A 108 -0.33 -4.10 8.53
N VAL A 109 -1.59 -4.02 8.99
CA VAL A 109 -2.73 -3.66 8.12
C VAL A 109 -2.58 -2.22 7.60
N ILE A 110 -2.28 -1.27 8.47
CA ILE A 110 -2.08 0.13 8.06
C ILE A 110 -0.86 0.25 7.14
N TRP A 111 0.26 -0.37 7.49
CA TRP A 111 1.43 -0.40 6.62
C TRP A 111 1.12 -0.95 5.22
N TYR A 112 0.37 -2.04 5.14
CA TYR A 112 -0.03 -2.65 3.87
C TYR A 112 -0.82 -1.68 3.00
N LEU A 113 -1.78 -0.98 3.61
CA LEU A 113 -2.64 -0.05 2.91
C LEU A 113 -1.92 1.25 2.53
N THR A 114 -1.08 1.79 3.39
CA THR A 114 -0.40 3.07 3.11
C THR A 114 0.85 2.88 2.26
N GLU A 115 1.78 2.03 2.70
CA GLU A 115 3.10 1.90 2.06
C GLU A 115 3.06 0.97 0.84
N LEU A 116 2.44 -0.23 0.97
CA LEU A 116 2.49 -1.20 -0.10
C LEU A 116 1.51 -0.86 -1.23
N LEU A 117 0.24 -0.67 -0.93
CA LEU A 117 -0.75 -0.35 -1.96
C LEU A 117 -0.72 1.14 -2.36
N GLY A 118 -0.54 2.05 -1.40
CA GLY A 118 -0.45 3.49 -1.65
C GLY A 118 0.86 3.87 -2.33
N ASP A 119 1.94 3.94 -1.56
CA ASP A 119 3.19 4.56 -2.01
C ASP A 119 3.98 3.71 -3.02
N THR A 120 3.90 2.38 -2.92
CA THR A 120 4.69 1.49 -3.79
C THR A 120 3.92 1.07 -5.04
N SER A 121 2.66 0.65 -4.89
CA SER A 121 1.85 0.11 -6.00
C SER A 121 0.98 1.15 -6.68
N ASN A 122 0.88 2.37 -6.13
CA ASN A 122 0.10 3.49 -6.66
C ASN A 122 -1.37 3.15 -6.98
N TRP A 123 -1.99 2.30 -6.17
CA TRP A 123 -3.42 2.01 -6.31
C TRP A 123 -4.27 3.24 -6.01
N TYR A 124 -3.79 4.08 -5.10
CA TYR A 124 -4.38 5.33 -4.64
C TYR A 124 -3.31 6.17 -3.91
N ARG A 125 -3.63 7.41 -3.61
CA ARG A 125 -2.92 8.20 -2.62
C ARG A 125 -3.57 7.95 -1.27
N ALA A 126 -2.80 7.50 -0.28
CA ALA A 126 -3.26 7.30 1.08
C ALA A 126 -2.90 8.49 1.96
N THR A 127 -3.84 8.92 2.81
CA THR A 127 -3.59 9.85 3.91
C THR A 127 -4.09 9.21 5.20
N TYR A 128 -3.23 9.09 6.19
CA TYR A 128 -3.54 8.47 7.46
C TYR A 128 -3.34 9.46 8.61
N HIS A 129 -4.37 9.59 9.44
CA HIS A 129 -4.37 10.45 10.62
C HIS A 129 -4.70 9.63 11.86
N HIS A 130 -3.75 9.59 12.80
CA HIS A 130 -3.97 9.02 14.12
C HIS A 130 -4.68 10.03 15.02
N ARG A 131 -5.75 9.60 15.69
CA ARG A 131 -6.51 10.37 16.71
C ARG A 131 -6.73 9.50 17.94
N GLU A 132 -7.03 10.12 19.09
CA GLU A 132 -7.12 9.42 20.37
C GLU A 132 -8.11 8.24 20.36
N GLU A 133 -9.28 8.40 19.73
CA GLU A 133 -10.33 7.37 19.70
C GLU A 133 -10.53 6.73 18.33
N ASN A 134 -10.27 7.47 17.26
CA ASN A 134 -10.53 7.02 15.90
C ASN A 134 -9.38 7.40 14.98
N ASP A 135 -8.87 6.43 14.25
CA ASP A 135 -7.98 6.71 13.14
C ASP A 135 -8.78 6.93 11.86
N ILE A 136 -8.27 7.80 11.00
CA ILE A 136 -8.86 8.10 9.70
C ILE A 136 -7.86 7.70 8.61
N LEU A 137 -8.29 6.79 7.74
CA LEU A 137 -7.58 6.46 6.51
C LEU A 137 -8.40 6.96 5.32
N HIS A 138 -7.85 7.91 4.58
CA HIS A 138 -8.44 8.45 3.37
C HIS A 138 -7.67 8.00 2.14
N LEU A 139 -8.36 7.40 1.17
CA LEU A 139 -7.81 6.92 -0.09
C LEU A 139 -8.40 7.75 -1.24
N SER A 140 -7.54 8.31 -2.10
CA SER A 140 -7.96 9.06 -3.30
C SER A 140 -7.26 8.55 -4.54
N HIS A 141 -7.97 8.48 -5.68
CA HIS A 141 -7.46 7.92 -6.93
C HIS A 141 -8.11 8.58 -8.16
N SER A 142 -7.77 8.11 -9.37
CA SER A 142 -8.31 8.59 -10.63
C SER A 142 -8.93 7.48 -11.49
N LEU A 143 -9.31 6.33 -10.88
CA LEU A 143 -9.72 5.13 -11.61
C LEU A 143 -11.24 4.92 -11.71
N GLY A 144 -12.04 5.94 -11.34
CA GLY A 144 -13.49 5.92 -11.45
C GLY A 144 -14.20 5.31 -10.24
N GLU A 145 -15.51 5.54 -10.13
CA GLU A 145 -16.34 5.19 -8.97
C GLU A 145 -16.33 3.68 -8.66
N GLY A 146 -16.30 2.83 -9.70
CA GLY A 146 -16.20 1.38 -9.53
C GLY A 146 -14.96 0.97 -8.73
N TRP A 147 -13.83 1.68 -8.90
CA TRP A 147 -12.64 1.43 -8.12
C TRP A 147 -12.80 1.85 -6.65
N SER A 148 -13.55 2.92 -6.35
CA SER A 148 -13.89 3.30 -4.97
C SER A 148 -14.68 2.20 -4.27
N LEU A 149 -15.66 1.61 -4.93
CA LEU A 149 -16.47 0.51 -4.39
C LEU A 149 -15.64 -0.77 -4.20
N PHE A 150 -14.76 -1.06 -5.15
CA PHE A 150 -13.78 -2.14 -5.01
C PHE A 150 -12.92 -1.93 -3.76
N LEU A 151 -12.32 -0.74 -3.60
CA LEU A 151 -11.46 -0.41 -2.46
C LEU A 151 -12.22 -0.46 -1.12
N GLU A 152 -13.44 0.05 -1.09
CA GLU A 152 -14.29 -0.05 0.11
C GLU A 152 -14.42 -1.50 0.56
N LYS A 153 -14.87 -2.39 -0.33
CA LYS A 153 -15.10 -3.80 0.01
C LYS A 153 -13.80 -4.56 0.28
N TYR A 154 -12.74 -4.25 -0.45
CA TYR A 154 -11.41 -4.83 -0.25
C TYR A 154 -10.85 -4.52 1.15
N VAL A 155 -10.89 -3.25 1.56
CA VAL A 155 -10.36 -2.82 2.86
C VAL A 155 -11.24 -3.35 4.00
N LEU A 156 -12.56 -3.30 3.88
CA LEU A 156 -13.48 -3.87 4.88
C LEU A 156 -13.25 -5.37 5.09
N ALA A 157 -13.10 -6.13 4.00
CA ALA A 157 -12.84 -7.55 4.06
C ALA A 157 -11.49 -7.86 4.71
N PHE A 158 -10.45 -7.10 4.35
CA PHE A 158 -9.12 -7.23 4.94
C PHE A 158 -9.13 -6.94 6.45
N PHE A 159 -9.76 -5.85 6.90
CA PHE A 159 -9.89 -5.54 8.32
C PHE A 159 -10.63 -6.64 9.08
N LYS A 160 -11.70 -7.14 8.51
CA LYS A 160 -12.50 -8.23 9.11
C LYS A 160 -11.68 -9.51 9.24
N GLU A 161 -10.95 -9.89 8.18
CA GLU A 161 -10.19 -11.15 8.13
C GLU A 161 -8.98 -11.15 9.08
N VAL A 162 -8.31 -9.99 9.24
CA VAL A 162 -7.07 -9.92 10.05
C VAL A 162 -7.35 -9.47 11.47
N LEU A 163 -8.27 -8.53 11.67
CA LEU A 163 -8.50 -7.87 12.96
C LEU A 163 -9.86 -8.18 13.58
N GLY A 164 -10.77 -8.84 12.85
CA GLY A 164 -12.11 -9.13 13.32
C GLY A 164 -13.02 -7.91 13.46
N VAL A 165 -12.62 -6.74 12.96
CA VAL A 165 -13.36 -5.47 13.04
C VAL A 165 -13.67 -4.93 11.65
N ALA A 166 -14.68 -4.07 11.55
CA ALA A 166 -15.01 -3.35 10.33
C ALA A 166 -15.01 -1.84 10.58
N PRO A 167 -14.18 -1.06 9.89
CA PRO A 167 -14.26 0.41 9.92
C PRO A 167 -15.62 0.92 9.42
N LYS A 168 -16.00 2.13 9.84
CA LYS A 168 -17.06 2.88 9.15
C LYS A 168 -16.51 3.44 7.86
N THR A 169 -17.30 3.45 6.79
CA THR A 169 -16.87 3.90 5.47
C THR A 169 -17.73 5.02 4.94
N GLU A 170 -17.11 5.88 4.16
CA GLU A 170 -17.77 6.90 3.35
C GLU A 170 -17.12 6.89 1.96
N VAL A 171 -17.92 6.67 0.91
CA VAL A 171 -17.49 6.68 -0.49
C VAL A 171 -17.99 7.96 -1.14
N LEU A 172 -17.09 8.75 -1.72
CA LEU A 172 -17.45 9.98 -2.42
C LEU A 172 -16.64 10.09 -3.73
N GLY A 173 -17.30 9.84 -4.85
CA GLY A 173 -16.65 9.87 -6.17
C GLY A 173 -15.42 8.98 -6.24
N ASN A 174 -14.26 9.58 -6.45
CA ASN A 174 -12.97 8.89 -6.54
C ASN A 174 -12.21 8.79 -5.21
N SER A 175 -12.93 8.75 -4.09
CA SER A 175 -12.33 8.63 -2.78
C SER A 175 -13.13 7.75 -1.84
N VAL A 176 -12.41 7.13 -0.89
CA VAL A 176 -12.98 6.33 0.19
C VAL A 176 -12.33 6.75 1.50
N THR A 177 -13.15 7.03 2.50
CA THR A 177 -12.70 7.34 3.85
C THR A 177 -13.11 6.23 4.81
N PHE A 178 -12.15 5.75 5.60
CA PHE A 178 -12.36 4.75 6.63
C PHE A 178 -12.15 5.41 7.99
N THR A 179 -13.14 5.31 8.87
CA THR A 179 -13.03 5.71 10.27
C THR A 179 -12.89 4.44 11.11
N ILE A 180 -11.75 4.29 11.76
CA ILE A 180 -11.35 3.08 12.48
C ILE A 180 -11.40 3.35 13.97
N ASP A 181 -12.29 2.67 14.68
CA ASP A 181 -12.40 2.74 16.13
C ASP A 181 -11.26 1.91 16.78
N VAL A 182 -10.20 2.61 17.22
CA VAL A 182 -9.02 1.96 17.83
C VAL A 182 -9.31 1.33 19.18
N SER A 183 -10.40 1.71 19.86
CA SER A 183 -10.78 1.12 21.14
C SER A 183 -11.19 -0.35 21.00
N LYS A 184 -11.73 -0.72 19.84
CA LYS A 184 -12.13 -2.09 19.52
C LYS A 184 -10.95 -3.02 19.23
N LEU A 185 -9.83 -2.45 18.78
CA LEU A 185 -8.61 -3.21 18.46
C LEU A 185 -7.87 -3.70 19.71
N LYS A 186 -8.05 -3.03 20.85
CA LYS A 186 -7.38 -3.37 22.13
C LYS A 186 -8.07 -4.49 22.91
N LYS A 187 -9.27 -4.94 22.49
CA LYS A 187 -10.06 -5.97 23.20
C LYS A 187 -9.80 -7.40 22.69
N GLY A 188 -8.93 -7.60 21.72
CA GLY A 188 -8.65 -8.89 21.10
C GLY A 188 -7.34 -9.55 21.53
N LYS A 189 -6.84 -9.29 22.76
CA LYS A 189 -5.70 -10.00 23.36
C LYS A 189 -6.15 -10.84 24.54
#